data_9a8bb614aa61777743d1d42ae5dd9dae
#
_entry.id   9a8bb614aa61777743d1d42ae5dd9dae
#
_cell.length_a   1.000
_cell.length_b   1.000
_cell.length_c   1.000
_cell.angle_alpha   90.00
_cell.angle_beta   90.00
_cell.angle_gamma   90.00
#
_symmetry.space_group_name_H-M   'P 1'
#
loop_
_entity.id
_entity.type
_entity.pdbx_description
1 polymer ?
#
loop_
_entity_poly.entity_id
_entity_poly.type
_entity_poly.pdbx_seq_one_letter_code
_entity_poly.pdbx_strand_id
1 'polypeptide(L)'
;MSAFALSFLNRIFYDHHPDITFSIFLSGDSQNFVPIKVNLDTGSTFCVIQRQFAEALGIEVEDGTPQRMRAATGSFLAYGHTLTLAIEGIEWQATIFFAEDEYFLVNVVGRVGFLDRLRIGLVDYEQTFYLSAYDD
;
A
#
# COMPACT_ATOMS: atom_id res chain seq x y z
N MET A 1 -25.74 1.00 26.74
CA MET A 1 -24.57 1.24 25.84
C MET A 1 -24.87 0.67 24.46
N SER A 2 -24.62 1.44 23.42
CA SER A 2 -24.72 0.97 22.04
C SER A 2 -23.37 0.41 21.59
N ALA A 3 -23.42 -0.59 20.75
CA ALA A 3 -22.21 -1.18 20.14
C ALA A 3 -22.26 -1.01 18.63
N PHE A 4 -21.09 -0.94 18.02
CA PHE A 4 -20.96 -0.88 16.58
C PHE A 4 -20.30 -2.20 16.12
N ALA A 5 -20.70 -2.67 14.94
CA ALA A 5 -20.17 -3.90 14.38
C ALA A 5 -19.80 -3.68 12.92
N LEU A 6 -18.69 -4.28 12.51
CA LEU A 6 -18.24 -4.34 11.14
C LEU A 6 -18.01 -5.80 10.78
N SER A 7 -18.27 -6.14 9.54
CA SER A 7 -17.99 -7.48 9.03
C SER A 7 -16.95 -7.42 7.94
N PHE A 8 -16.17 -8.49 7.81
CA PHE A 8 -15.07 -8.59 6.87
C PHE A 8 -15.12 -9.94 6.17
N LEU A 9 -14.86 -9.95 4.88
CA LEU A 9 -14.85 -11.18 4.08
C LEU A 9 -13.51 -11.88 4.09
N ASN A 10 -12.45 -11.15 4.41
CA ASN A 10 -11.08 -11.66 4.34
C ASN A 10 -10.29 -11.29 5.58
N ARG A 11 -9.28 -12.09 5.86
CA ARG A 11 -8.29 -11.76 6.89
C ARG A 11 -6.93 -12.30 6.49
N ILE A 12 -5.89 -11.62 6.94
CA ILE A 12 -4.52 -12.08 6.82
C ILE A 12 -3.85 -12.03 8.19
N PHE A 13 -2.88 -12.88 8.39
CA PHE A 13 -2.04 -12.87 9.59
C PHE A 13 -0.68 -12.31 9.23
N TYR A 14 -0.12 -11.54 10.14
CA TYR A 14 1.22 -11.00 9.96
C TYR A 14 2.12 -11.43 11.13
N ASP A 15 3.44 -11.42 10.90
CA ASP A 15 4.41 -11.86 11.89
C ASP A 15 4.64 -10.79 12.96
N HIS A 16 5.17 -11.23 14.12
CA HIS A 16 5.61 -10.33 15.17
C HIS A 16 6.88 -9.59 14.78
N HIS A 17 6.70 -8.50 14.06
CA HIS A 17 7.76 -7.58 13.67
C HIS A 17 7.52 -6.22 14.32
N PRO A 18 8.52 -5.31 14.30
CA PRO A 18 8.28 -3.93 14.74
C PRO A 18 7.18 -3.24 13.95
N ASP A 19 6.99 -3.63 12.68
CA ASP A 19 6.02 -3.04 11.77
C ASP A 19 4.96 -4.06 11.38
N ILE A 20 3.77 -3.54 11.04
CA ILE A 20 2.70 -4.37 10.47
C ILE A 20 2.98 -4.50 8.98
N THR A 21 3.46 -5.67 8.57
CA THR A 21 3.85 -5.94 7.18
C THR A 21 3.07 -7.08 6.59
N PHE A 22 2.74 -6.94 5.32
CA PHE A 22 2.03 -7.95 4.55
C PHE A 22 2.35 -7.76 3.06
N SER A 23 1.98 -8.74 2.25
CA SER A 23 2.20 -8.65 0.80
C SER A 23 0.98 -8.14 0.08
N ILE A 24 1.19 -7.20 -0.82
CA ILE A 24 0.20 -6.78 -1.82
C ILE A 24 0.75 -7.12 -3.20
N PHE A 25 -0.11 -7.05 -4.21
CA PHE A 25 0.28 -7.29 -5.60
C PHE A 25 0.03 -6.03 -6.41
N LEU A 26 1.03 -5.63 -7.19
CA LEU A 26 0.93 -4.47 -8.09
C LEU A 26 1.04 -4.90 -9.53
N SER A 27 0.27 -4.26 -10.40
CA SER A 27 0.31 -4.51 -11.83
C SER A 27 0.13 -3.21 -12.61
N GLY A 28 0.93 -3.06 -13.66
CA GLY A 28 0.78 -1.94 -14.61
C GLY A 28 -0.23 -2.23 -15.72
N ASP A 29 -0.53 -3.49 -15.97
CA ASP A 29 -1.39 -3.93 -17.09
C ASP A 29 -2.62 -4.72 -16.64
N SER A 30 -2.82 -4.88 -15.35
CA SER A 30 -3.90 -5.67 -14.74
C SER A 30 -3.87 -7.16 -15.06
N GLN A 31 -2.76 -7.65 -15.60
CA GLN A 31 -2.56 -9.06 -15.94
C GLN A 31 -1.35 -9.67 -15.25
N ASN A 32 -0.24 -8.94 -15.22
CA ASN A 32 0.98 -9.42 -14.59
C ASN A 32 1.18 -8.71 -13.25
N PHE A 33 1.07 -9.45 -12.16
CA PHE A 33 1.14 -8.91 -10.79
C PHE A 33 2.49 -9.25 -10.15
N VAL A 34 3.07 -8.27 -9.50
CA VAL A 34 4.33 -8.40 -8.78
C VAL A 34 4.02 -8.31 -7.28
N PRO A 35 4.41 -9.32 -6.48
CA PRO A 35 4.22 -9.26 -5.03
C PRO A 35 5.21 -8.28 -4.40
N ILE A 36 4.71 -7.46 -3.48
CA ILE A 36 5.52 -6.48 -2.78
C ILE A 36 5.16 -6.52 -1.31
N LYS A 37 6.15 -6.66 -0.45
CA LYS A 37 5.95 -6.58 0.99
C LYS A 37 5.91 -5.11 1.40
N VAL A 38 4.84 -4.72 2.10
CA VAL A 38 4.59 -3.33 2.47
C VAL A 38 4.34 -3.20 3.95
N ASN A 39 4.65 -2.02 4.48
CA ASN A 39 4.30 -1.62 5.85
C ASN A 39 2.99 -0.84 5.81
N LEU A 40 2.08 -1.17 6.72
CA LEU A 40 0.88 -0.36 6.93
C LEU A 40 1.25 0.86 7.77
N ASP A 41 1.00 2.05 7.22
CA ASP A 41 1.27 3.31 7.91
C ASP A 41 0.07 4.23 7.81
N THR A 42 -0.76 4.24 8.86
CA THR A 42 -1.96 5.07 8.92
C THR A 42 -1.62 6.57 9.00
N GLY A 43 -0.39 6.92 9.33
CA GLY A 43 0.09 8.29 9.35
C GLY A 43 0.59 8.79 8.01
N SER A 44 0.74 7.92 7.02
CA SER A 44 1.18 8.31 5.69
C SER A 44 -0.02 8.69 4.82
N THR A 45 0.07 9.84 4.16
CA THR A 45 -0.98 10.28 3.24
C THR A 45 -1.02 9.41 1.98
N PHE A 46 0.15 9.05 1.46
CA PHE A 46 0.29 8.35 0.18
C PHE A 46 0.88 6.96 0.36
N CYS A 47 0.76 6.16 -0.70
CA CYS A 47 1.47 4.90 -0.83
C CYS A 47 2.77 5.15 -1.57
N VAL A 48 3.90 4.80 -0.96
CA VAL A 48 5.23 5.05 -1.52
C VAL A 48 6.01 3.74 -1.56
N ILE A 49 6.50 3.40 -2.73
CA ILE A 49 7.17 2.13 -2.99
C ILE A 49 8.59 2.42 -3.50
N GLN A 50 9.50 1.53 -3.20
CA GLN A 50 10.88 1.62 -3.66
C GLN A 50 10.96 1.60 -5.19
N ARG A 51 11.88 2.39 -5.74
CA ARG A 51 12.10 2.53 -7.18
C ARG A 51 12.31 1.20 -7.91
N GLN A 52 12.99 0.27 -7.29
CA GLN A 52 13.30 -1.02 -7.92
C GLN A 52 12.05 -1.79 -8.36
N PHE A 53 10.93 -1.61 -7.69
CA PHE A 53 9.70 -2.31 -8.05
C PHE A 53 9.04 -1.70 -9.29
N ALA A 54 9.24 -0.40 -9.54
CA ALA A 54 8.81 0.21 -10.79
C ALA A 54 9.54 -0.42 -11.97
N GLU A 55 10.83 -0.66 -11.82
CA GLU A 55 11.63 -1.31 -12.87
C GLU A 55 11.11 -2.73 -13.15
N ALA A 56 10.79 -3.47 -12.10
CA ALA A 56 10.21 -4.82 -12.25
C ALA A 56 8.85 -4.80 -12.95
N LEU A 57 8.11 -3.70 -12.83
CA LEU A 57 6.81 -3.50 -13.50
C LEU A 57 6.94 -2.92 -14.91
N GLY A 58 8.16 -2.61 -15.36
CA GLY A 58 8.40 -2.00 -16.65
C GLY A 58 7.99 -0.53 -16.72
N ILE A 59 8.02 0.16 -15.58
CA ILE A 59 7.59 1.56 -15.46
C ILE A 59 8.81 2.48 -15.42
N GLU A 60 8.77 3.52 -16.26
CA GLU A 60 9.72 4.62 -16.17
C GLU A 60 9.27 5.57 -15.07
N VAL A 61 9.98 5.59 -13.96
CA VAL A 61 9.59 6.34 -12.76
C VAL A 61 9.31 7.79 -13.06
N GLU A 62 10.24 8.47 -13.75
CA GLU A 62 10.18 9.90 -14.03
C GLU A 62 9.06 10.29 -15.02
N ASP A 63 8.40 9.34 -15.67
CA ASP A 63 7.25 9.62 -16.53
C ASP A 63 5.99 9.90 -15.72
N GLY A 64 6.00 9.60 -14.43
CA GLY A 64 4.87 9.83 -13.55
C GLY A 64 4.72 11.27 -13.10
N THR A 65 3.69 11.52 -12.30
CA THR A 65 3.41 12.85 -11.74
C THR A 65 4.30 13.09 -10.54
N PRO A 66 5.16 14.12 -10.56
CA PRO A 66 6.06 14.39 -9.43
C PRO A 66 5.28 14.88 -8.20
N GLN A 67 5.72 14.44 -7.04
CA GLN A 67 5.15 14.84 -5.76
C GLN A 67 6.28 14.90 -4.73
N ARG A 68 6.42 16.08 -4.10
CA ARG A 68 7.34 16.23 -2.98
C ARG A 68 6.71 15.62 -1.73
N MET A 69 7.44 14.75 -1.08
CA MET A 69 7.00 14.05 0.12
C MET A 69 7.80 14.51 1.33
N ARG A 70 7.16 14.49 2.52
CA ARG A 70 7.84 14.81 3.77
C ARG A 70 8.08 13.54 4.57
N ALA A 71 9.26 13.47 5.17
CA ALA A 71 9.64 12.42 6.12
C ALA A 71 10.28 13.09 7.33
N ALA A 72 10.48 12.31 8.40
CA ALA A 72 11.08 12.83 9.64
C ALA A 72 12.47 13.44 9.43
N THR A 73 13.21 12.93 8.43
CA THR A 73 14.59 13.34 8.14
C THR A 73 14.70 14.37 7.01
N GLY A 74 13.57 14.89 6.50
CA GLY A 74 13.56 15.85 5.43
C GLY A 74 12.49 15.57 4.39
N SER A 75 12.69 16.04 3.17
CA SER A 75 11.76 15.79 2.06
C SER A 75 12.43 15.01 0.95
N PHE A 76 11.63 14.31 0.17
CA PHE A 76 12.10 13.56 -1.00
C PHE A 76 11.09 13.66 -2.13
N LEU A 77 11.54 13.37 -3.34
CA LEU A 77 10.71 13.42 -4.54
C LEU A 77 10.24 12.00 -4.89
N ALA A 78 8.98 11.88 -5.25
CA ALA A 78 8.40 10.63 -5.74
C ALA A 78 7.53 10.91 -6.96
N TYR A 79 7.24 9.88 -7.75
CA TYR A 79 6.47 10.00 -8.99
C TYR A 79 5.29 9.04 -8.94
N GLY A 80 4.11 9.58 -9.17
CA GLY A 80 2.86 8.83 -9.12
C GLY A 80 2.49 8.20 -10.45
N HIS A 81 2.08 6.94 -10.38
CA HIS A 81 1.61 6.17 -11.51
C HIS A 81 0.30 5.46 -11.13
N THR A 82 -0.65 5.44 -12.05
CA THR A 82 -1.89 4.69 -11.84
C THR A 82 -1.62 3.21 -12.08
N LEU A 83 -1.84 2.41 -11.04
CA LEU A 83 -1.60 0.97 -11.08
C LEU A 83 -2.82 0.22 -10.55
N THR A 84 -2.86 -1.08 -10.83
CA THR A 84 -3.81 -1.99 -10.20
C THR A 84 -3.17 -2.61 -8.98
N LEU A 85 -3.87 -2.54 -7.85
CA LEU A 85 -3.49 -3.20 -6.62
C LEU A 85 -4.42 -4.38 -6.37
N ALA A 86 -3.87 -5.44 -5.80
CA ALA A 86 -4.65 -6.59 -5.40
C ALA A 86 -4.19 -7.12 -4.05
N ILE A 87 -5.16 -7.52 -3.23
CA ILE A 87 -4.92 -8.21 -1.97
C ILE A 87 -6.13 -9.09 -1.67
N GLU A 88 -5.90 -10.36 -1.37
CA GLU A 88 -6.97 -11.32 -0.98
C GLU A 88 -8.17 -11.30 -1.93
N GLY A 89 -7.92 -11.25 -3.24
CA GLY A 89 -8.98 -11.26 -4.25
C GLY A 89 -9.67 -9.93 -4.48
N ILE A 90 -9.29 -8.88 -3.75
CA ILE A 90 -9.82 -7.53 -3.93
C ILE A 90 -8.87 -6.78 -4.86
N GLU A 91 -9.40 -6.17 -5.91
CA GLU A 91 -8.61 -5.38 -6.86
C GLU A 91 -9.18 -3.98 -7.01
N TRP A 92 -8.29 -3.00 -7.18
CA TRP A 92 -8.67 -1.61 -7.45
C TRP A 92 -7.53 -0.88 -8.13
N GLN A 93 -7.82 0.26 -8.73
CA GLN A 93 -6.82 1.14 -9.29
C GLN A 93 -6.56 2.31 -8.36
N ALA A 94 -5.31 2.68 -8.22
CA ALA A 94 -4.90 3.81 -7.40
C ALA A 94 -3.58 4.36 -7.89
N THR A 95 -3.26 5.58 -7.45
CA THR A 95 -1.96 6.17 -7.70
C THR A 95 -0.98 5.66 -6.67
N ILE A 96 0.08 5.05 -7.14
CA ILE A 96 1.21 4.59 -6.34
C ILE A 96 2.41 5.46 -6.68
N PHE A 97 3.08 5.94 -5.66
CA PHE A 97 4.26 6.79 -5.83
C PHE A 97 5.53 5.96 -5.67
N PHE A 98 6.44 6.13 -6.60
CA PHE A 98 7.77 5.51 -6.53
C PHE A 98 8.79 6.57 -6.17
N ALA A 99 9.60 6.29 -5.15
CA ALA A 99 10.66 7.21 -4.74
C ALA A 99 11.68 7.39 -5.86
N GLU A 100 12.11 8.63 -6.07
CA GLU A 100 13.16 8.93 -7.04
C GLU A 100 14.48 8.29 -6.63
N ASP A 101 14.80 8.37 -5.34
CA ASP A 101 16.06 7.90 -4.79
C ASP A 101 16.02 6.37 -4.62
N GLU A 102 16.97 5.69 -5.24
CA GLU A 102 17.10 4.24 -5.13
C GLU A 102 17.47 3.77 -3.71
N TYR A 103 17.94 4.67 -2.86
CA TYR A 103 18.29 4.39 -1.47
C TYR A 103 17.11 4.59 -0.51
N PHE A 104 15.94 4.93 -1.01
CA PHE A 104 14.72 4.88 -0.22
C PHE A 104 14.35 3.41 -0.01
N LEU A 105 14.41 2.94 1.24
CA LEU A 105 14.43 1.49 1.53
C LEU A 105 13.13 0.95 2.13
N VAL A 106 12.03 1.69 2.07
CA VAL A 106 10.75 1.23 2.64
C VAL A 106 9.66 1.20 1.59
N ASN A 107 8.71 0.29 1.78
CA ASN A 107 7.48 0.23 1.00
C ASN A 107 6.34 0.49 1.97
N VAL A 108 5.58 1.54 1.73
CA VAL A 108 4.55 2.01 2.65
C VAL A 108 3.22 2.10 1.94
N VAL A 109 2.17 1.55 2.55
CA VAL A 109 0.79 1.80 2.13
C VAL A 109 0.12 2.68 3.17
N GLY A 110 -0.46 3.77 2.71
CA GLY A 110 -1.05 4.80 3.54
C GLY A 110 -2.53 5.03 3.24
N ARG A 111 -2.98 6.26 3.45
CA ARG A 111 -4.39 6.58 3.39
C ARG A 111 -4.93 6.63 1.97
N VAL A 112 -4.33 7.45 1.11
CA VAL A 112 -4.81 7.63 -0.26
C VAL A 112 -4.28 6.52 -1.15
N GLY A 113 -5.17 5.71 -1.69
CA GLY A 113 -4.84 4.61 -2.56
C GLY A 113 -4.87 3.24 -1.90
N PHE A 114 -4.89 3.17 -0.57
CA PHE A 114 -5.00 1.90 0.15
C PHE A 114 -6.12 1.94 1.20
N LEU A 115 -5.91 2.70 2.27
CA LEU A 115 -6.89 2.75 3.36
C LEU A 115 -8.25 3.29 2.92
N ASP A 116 -8.29 4.22 1.98
CA ASP A 116 -9.54 4.78 1.48
C ASP A 116 -10.28 3.87 0.48
N ARG A 117 -9.70 2.70 0.17
CA ARG A 117 -10.30 1.74 -0.76
C ARG A 117 -10.80 0.48 -0.07
N LEU A 118 -10.57 0.36 1.23
CA LEU A 118 -10.86 -0.86 1.97
C LEU A 118 -11.58 -0.53 3.27
N ARG A 119 -12.37 -1.50 3.74
CA ARG A 119 -12.80 -1.52 5.12
C ARG A 119 -11.83 -2.42 5.87
N ILE A 120 -11.20 -1.88 6.92
CA ILE A 120 -10.08 -2.53 7.58
C ILE A 120 -10.37 -2.65 9.07
N GLY A 121 -10.06 -3.82 9.61
CA GLY A 121 -10.05 -4.08 11.04
C GLY A 121 -8.69 -4.62 11.44
N LEU A 122 -8.14 -4.10 12.52
CA LEU A 122 -6.82 -4.51 12.99
C LEU A 122 -6.95 -4.97 14.43
N VAL A 123 -6.54 -6.20 14.68
CA VAL A 123 -6.43 -6.76 16.03
C VAL A 123 -4.96 -7.18 16.21
N ASP A 124 -4.13 -6.24 16.63
CA ASP A 124 -2.70 -6.46 16.70
C ASP A 124 -2.31 -7.53 17.73
N TYR A 125 -3.06 -7.61 18.84
CA TYR A 125 -2.86 -8.66 19.83
C TYR A 125 -2.91 -10.05 19.20
N GLU A 126 -3.78 -10.23 18.20
CA GLU A 126 -3.93 -11.49 17.46
C GLU A 126 -3.13 -11.53 16.18
N GLN A 127 -2.39 -10.46 15.86
CA GLN A 127 -1.63 -10.31 14.61
C GLN A 127 -2.51 -10.54 13.38
N THR A 128 -3.71 -10.01 13.43
CA THR A 128 -4.72 -10.23 12.41
C THR A 128 -5.16 -8.90 11.80
N PHE A 129 -5.19 -8.89 10.47
CA PHE A 129 -5.63 -7.78 9.65
C PHE A 129 -6.86 -8.26 8.88
N TYR A 130 -8.03 -7.72 9.22
CA TYR A 130 -9.29 -8.02 8.55
C TYR A 130 -9.53 -7.01 7.44
N LEU A 131 -10.05 -7.45 6.32
CA LEU A 131 -10.28 -6.55 5.19
C LEU A 131 -11.45 -6.98 4.31
N SER A 132 -12.07 -5.98 3.71
CA SER A 132 -13.07 -6.11 2.67
C SER A 132 -12.97 -4.89 1.77
N ALA A 133 -13.49 -4.97 0.54
CA ALA A 133 -13.72 -3.76 -0.23
C ALA A 133 -14.64 -2.83 0.57
N TYR A 134 -14.46 -1.52 0.44
CA TYR A 134 -15.18 -0.56 1.30
C TYR A 134 -16.70 -0.64 1.15
N ASP A 135 -17.16 -1.11 0.02
CA ASP A 135 -18.58 -1.20 -0.33
C ASP A 135 -19.19 -2.60 -0.17
N ASP A 136 -18.45 -3.52 0.39
CA ASP A 136 -18.96 -4.89 0.66
C ASP A 136 -19.94 -4.91 1.82
#